data_228056498672f87c2bb66fe8945438f3
#
_entry.id   228056498672f87c2bb66fe8945438f3
#
_cell.length_a   1.000
_cell.length_b   1.000
_cell.length_c   1.000
_cell.angle_alpha   90.00
_cell.angle_beta   90.00
_cell.angle_gamma   90.00
#
_symmetry.space_group_name_H-M   'P 1'
#
loop_
_entity.id
_entity.type
_entity.pdbx_description
1 polymer ?
#
loop_
_entity_poly.entity_id
_entity_poly.type
_entity_poly.pdbx_seq_one_letter_code
_entity_poly.pdbx_strand_id
1 'polypeptide(L)'
;MLPVKRRVVIAPSWKGNLEVTALCDNLELQVSSATAEVFKDDAAAKVVATDFFSQRLIVKQYNPKNLLKLLSRMLRKSNALKTWENANYLFNEGVETIRPVALIEDRIAIFSIKSFFVGIFIPGDDARTFFRDRSKTSSERRDVAERIIDSLVALHSKNIFIGDTKDTNIVIGLDEIFWVDLEELSHPRWKWLRRKKMIRDWQVFFYNWRNDNPSRKLFYEVAKGRLDRRLYWALVRQVASYSRKKFKIDEVQSRLSGATDNADKILAQVRQIVQGSINPAWEKVESSNSAIVARRDIDGALLYCKVYLPRNNKEGLKRLFRAGRGKRAVRNEQMMRAAGFSVPETLYWGRQKVREYTVSIGIDGISMITWLNQHRHDPKAKRTVLRRLGEEVGALHLAGFAHGDLRMGNVLLQGPPEIPEFVFLDNERTSHFRKIPKRLAIQNLRQINTDAVSRLSRSDRLRIFRAYQSVYGAFKKKAEKRMIAEIEHLTRKRLAAALK
;
A
#
# COMPACT_ATOMS: atom_id res chain seq x y z
N MET A 1 -1.72 -50.48 -0.67
CA MET A 1 -1.74 -49.06 -1.10
C MET A 1 -2.59 -48.94 -2.36
N LEU A 2 -3.48 -47.95 -2.46
CA LEU A 2 -4.18 -47.70 -3.72
C LEU A 2 -3.18 -47.20 -4.76
N PRO A 3 -3.28 -47.68 -6.06
CA PRO A 3 -2.34 -47.27 -7.07
C PRO A 3 -2.45 -45.78 -7.40
N VAL A 4 -1.30 -45.13 -7.60
CA VAL A 4 -1.24 -43.78 -8.12
C VAL A 4 -1.52 -43.80 -9.61
N LYS A 5 -2.54 -43.04 -10.06
CA LYS A 5 -2.85 -42.89 -11.47
C LYS A 5 -2.43 -41.47 -11.92
N ARG A 6 -1.63 -41.40 -12.98
CA ARG A 6 -1.25 -40.11 -13.61
C ARG A 6 -2.27 -39.74 -14.68
N ARG A 7 -2.82 -38.53 -14.57
CA ARG A 7 -3.66 -37.91 -15.60
C ARG A 7 -2.83 -36.81 -16.26
N VAL A 8 -2.71 -36.88 -17.58
CA VAL A 8 -2.04 -35.87 -18.41
C VAL A 8 -3.05 -35.24 -19.35
N VAL A 9 -3.05 -33.94 -19.46
CA VAL A 9 -3.84 -33.16 -20.43
C VAL A 9 -2.89 -32.23 -21.15
N ILE A 10 -2.78 -32.38 -22.46
CA ILE A 10 -1.90 -31.58 -23.33
C ILE A 10 -2.78 -30.59 -24.11
N ALA A 11 -2.33 -29.33 -24.22
CA ALA A 11 -3.03 -28.32 -24.99
C ALA A 11 -3.16 -28.71 -26.48
N PRO A 12 -4.26 -28.36 -27.18
CA PRO A 12 -4.50 -28.75 -28.55
C PRO A 12 -3.35 -28.45 -29.52
N SER A 13 -2.69 -27.31 -29.35
CA SER A 13 -1.53 -26.88 -30.15
C SER A 13 -0.27 -27.75 -29.96
N TRP A 14 -0.23 -28.54 -28.90
CA TRP A 14 0.89 -29.40 -28.53
C TRP A 14 0.54 -30.91 -28.61
N LYS A 15 -0.71 -31.22 -28.98
CA LYS A 15 -1.20 -32.60 -29.05
C LYS A 15 -0.46 -33.35 -30.18
N GLY A 16 0.07 -34.53 -29.85
CA GLY A 16 0.88 -35.33 -30.77
C GLY A 16 2.38 -34.94 -30.81
N ASN A 17 2.80 -33.91 -30.10
CA ASN A 17 4.22 -33.60 -29.97
C ASN A 17 4.88 -34.62 -29.01
N LEU A 18 5.79 -35.44 -29.56
CA LEU A 18 6.48 -36.51 -28.82
C LEU A 18 7.36 -35.96 -27.71
N GLU A 19 7.94 -34.78 -27.92
CA GLU A 19 8.79 -34.11 -26.94
C GLU A 19 7.98 -33.70 -25.68
N VAL A 20 6.81 -33.08 -25.87
CA VAL A 20 5.93 -32.72 -24.75
C VAL A 20 5.44 -33.94 -23.99
N THR A 21 5.22 -35.05 -24.68
CA THR A 21 4.86 -36.33 -24.06
C THR A 21 6.03 -36.83 -23.18
N ALA A 22 7.25 -36.86 -23.72
CA ALA A 22 8.45 -37.26 -23.00
C ALA A 22 8.75 -36.31 -21.80
N LEU A 23 8.48 -35.01 -21.94
CA LEU A 23 8.55 -34.05 -20.84
C LEU A 23 7.58 -34.42 -19.71
N CYS A 24 6.32 -34.73 -20.04
CA CYS A 24 5.30 -35.08 -19.04
C CYS A 24 5.66 -36.36 -18.27
N ASP A 25 6.33 -37.32 -18.91
CA ASP A 25 6.79 -38.54 -18.27
C ASP A 25 7.98 -38.33 -17.32
N ASN A 26 8.89 -37.42 -17.67
CA ASN A 26 10.13 -37.14 -16.93
C ASN A 26 10.11 -35.83 -16.17
N LEU A 27 8.94 -35.22 -15.92
CA LEU A 27 8.80 -33.88 -15.40
C LEU A 27 9.48 -33.64 -14.03
N GLU A 28 9.47 -34.64 -13.15
CA GLU A 28 10.11 -34.53 -11.83
C GLU A 28 11.63 -34.43 -11.94
N LEU A 29 12.24 -35.14 -12.88
CA LEU A 29 13.68 -35.03 -13.15
C LEU A 29 14.02 -33.63 -13.68
N GLN A 30 13.19 -33.10 -14.56
CA GLN A 30 13.38 -31.75 -15.13
C GLN A 30 13.25 -30.65 -14.05
N VAL A 31 12.26 -30.75 -13.18
CA VAL A 31 12.06 -29.81 -12.06
C VAL A 31 13.22 -29.86 -11.03
N SER A 32 13.91 -31.01 -10.95
CA SER A 32 15.05 -31.22 -10.04
C SER A 32 16.40 -31.07 -10.74
N SER A 33 16.43 -30.77 -12.03
CA SER A 33 17.65 -30.60 -12.81
C SER A 33 18.48 -29.42 -12.31
N ALA A 34 19.81 -29.58 -12.33
CA ALA A 34 20.76 -28.51 -12.03
C ALA A 34 20.73 -27.33 -13.04
N THR A 35 20.16 -27.56 -14.23
CA THR A 35 20.01 -26.54 -15.27
C THR A 35 18.72 -25.75 -15.16
N ALA A 36 17.80 -26.14 -14.26
CA ALA A 36 16.53 -25.44 -14.07
C ALA A 36 16.73 -24.16 -13.26
N GLU A 37 16.28 -23.03 -13.79
CA GLU A 37 16.24 -21.76 -13.06
C GLU A 37 15.08 -21.76 -12.07
N VAL A 38 15.38 -21.60 -10.79
CA VAL A 38 14.38 -21.68 -9.72
C VAL A 38 13.87 -20.29 -9.35
N PHE A 39 12.60 -20.01 -9.61
CA PHE A 39 11.92 -18.76 -9.22
C PHE A 39 11.29 -18.85 -7.82
N LYS A 40 10.87 -20.05 -7.44
CA LYS A 40 10.25 -20.28 -6.13
C LYS A 40 10.46 -21.74 -5.72
N ASP A 41 10.81 -21.93 -4.44
CA ASP A 41 10.86 -23.25 -3.81
C ASP A 41 10.38 -23.13 -2.37
N ASP A 42 9.11 -23.43 -2.14
CA ASP A 42 8.53 -23.47 -0.79
C ASP A 42 7.74 -24.78 -0.57
N ALA A 43 7.34 -25.02 0.67
CA ALA A 43 6.56 -26.20 1.03
C ALA A 43 5.22 -26.36 0.26
N ALA A 44 4.76 -25.34 -0.44
CA ALA A 44 3.47 -25.33 -1.12
C ALA A 44 3.59 -25.49 -2.63
N ALA A 45 4.65 -24.91 -3.22
CA ALA A 45 4.85 -24.91 -4.65
C ALA A 45 6.34 -24.72 -4.98
N LYS A 46 6.77 -25.35 -6.05
CA LYS A 46 8.04 -25.10 -6.71
C LYS A 46 7.77 -24.58 -8.12
N VAL A 47 8.45 -23.49 -8.51
CA VAL A 47 8.32 -22.86 -9.81
C VAL A 47 9.69 -22.78 -10.43
N VAL A 48 9.86 -23.41 -11.59
CA VAL A 48 11.13 -23.44 -12.30
C VAL A 48 10.93 -23.12 -13.77
N ALA A 49 11.91 -22.44 -14.39
CA ALA A 49 12.03 -22.40 -15.84
C ALA A 49 13.09 -23.42 -16.29
N THR A 50 12.81 -24.11 -17.37
CA THR A 50 13.70 -25.08 -17.97
C THR A 50 13.67 -24.95 -19.48
N ASP A 51 14.85 -25.07 -20.09
CA ASP A 51 14.94 -25.12 -21.54
C ASP A 51 14.58 -26.52 -21.99
N PHE A 52 13.62 -26.60 -22.90
CA PHE A 52 13.14 -27.84 -23.44
C PHE A 52 13.09 -27.75 -24.99
N PHE A 53 14.08 -28.38 -25.62
CA PHE A 53 14.36 -28.26 -27.07
C PHE A 53 14.49 -26.76 -27.47
N SER A 54 13.65 -26.30 -28.39
CA SER A 54 13.70 -24.91 -28.91
C SER A 54 12.92 -23.91 -28.08
N GLN A 55 12.28 -24.31 -26.97
CA GLN A 55 11.43 -23.45 -26.18
C GLN A 55 11.76 -23.50 -24.69
N ARG A 56 11.68 -22.33 -24.05
CA ARG A 56 11.77 -22.22 -22.61
C ARG A 56 10.39 -22.34 -21.98
N LEU A 57 10.26 -23.27 -21.03
CA LEU A 57 9.01 -23.60 -20.37
C LEU A 57 9.06 -23.19 -18.89
N ILE A 58 7.91 -22.80 -18.35
CA ILE A 58 7.70 -22.62 -16.91
C ILE A 58 6.93 -23.81 -16.36
N VAL A 59 7.43 -24.41 -15.30
CA VAL A 59 6.79 -25.53 -14.61
C VAL A 59 6.43 -25.10 -13.20
N LYS A 60 5.14 -25.18 -12.89
CA LYS A 60 4.61 -24.96 -11.54
C LYS A 60 4.22 -26.31 -10.94
N GLN A 61 4.99 -26.78 -9.96
CA GLN A 61 4.66 -27.96 -9.16
C GLN A 61 3.92 -27.53 -7.91
N TYR A 62 2.82 -28.19 -7.59
CA TYR A 62 2.03 -27.96 -6.40
C TYR A 62 2.07 -29.16 -5.47
N ASN A 63 2.49 -28.93 -4.22
CA ASN A 63 2.60 -29.95 -3.19
C ASN A 63 1.44 -29.80 -2.17
N PRO A 64 0.90 -30.90 -1.63
CA PRO A 64 -0.08 -30.85 -0.56
C PRO A 64 0.59 -30.40 0.75
N LYS A 65 0.14 -29.31 1.34
CA LYS A 65 0.76 -28.69 2.54
C LYS A 65 0.58 -29.51 3.83
N ASN A 66 -0.48 -30.32 4.00
CA ASN A 66 -0.77 -31.16 5.18
C ASN A 66 -1.88 -32.16 4.89
N LEU A 67 -1.89 -33.33 5.54
CA LEU A 67 -2.93 -34.38 5.45
C LEU A 67 -4.35 -33.86 5.78
N LEU A 68 -4.50 -32.99 6.79
CA LEU A 68 -5.80 -32.40 7.15
C LEU A 68 -6.32 -31.45 6.05
N LYS A 69 -5.44 -30.74 5.33
CA LYS A 69 -5.82 -29.94 4.16
C LYS A 69 -6.08 -30.77 2.93
N LEU A 70 -5.49 -31.96 2.85
CA LEU A 70 -5.83 -32.94 1.82
C LEU A 70 -7.31 -33.33 1.92
N LEU A 71 -7.80 -33.70 3.12
CA LEU A 71 -9.20 -34.01 3.36
C LEU A 71 -10.18 -32.87 3.01
N SER A 72 -9.83 -31.63 3.37
CA SER A 72 -10.67 -30.46 3.01
C SER A 72 -10.64 -30.12 1.51
N ARG A 73 -9.65 -30.62 0.76
CA ARG A 73 -9.50 -30.46 -0.70
C ARG A 73 -10.10 -31.62 -1.50
N MET A 74 -10.61 -32.66 -0.83
CA MET A 74 -11.13 -33.87 -1.47
C MET A 74 -12.21 -33.61 -2.54
N LEU A 75 -12.94 -32.49 -2.41
CA LEU A 75 -13.97 -32.06 -3.36
C LEU A 75 -13.58 -30.84 -4.19
N ARG A 76 -12.33 -30.38 -4.13
CA ARG A 76 -11.89 -29.18 -4.85
C ARG A 76 -10.90 -29.52 -5.96
N LYS A 77 -10.98 -28.79 -7.07
CA LYS A 77 -10.01 -28.85 -8.17
C LYS A 77 -8.59 -28.58 -7.63
N SER A 78 -7.58 -29.27 -8.17
CA SER A 78 -6.18 -28.98 -7.88
C SER A 78 -5.82 -27.55 -8.31
N ASN A 79 -4.75 -27.00 -7.74
CA ASN A 79 -4.31 -25.67 -8.15
C ASN A 79 -3.78 -25.66 -9.59
N ALA A 80 -3.10 -26.74 -10.04
CA ALA A 80 -2.69 -26.88 -11.42
C ALA A 80 -3.89 -26.89 -12.38
N LEU A 81 -4.97 -27.63 -12.05
CA LEU A 81 -6.18 -27.64 -12.88
C LEU A 81 -6.84 -26.25 -12.94
N LYS A 82 -6.89 -25.52 -11.81
CA LYS A 82 -7.42 -24.14 -11.82
C LYS A 82 -6.57 -23.22 -12.69
N THR A 83 -5.24 -23.28 -12.54
CA THR A 83 -4.32 -22.49 -13.37
C THR A 83 -4.51 -22.83 -14.85
N TRP A 84 -4.63 -24.12 -15.17
CA TRP A 84 -4.89 -24.60 -16.53
C TRP A 84 -6.20 -24.04 -17.11
N GLU A 85 -7.31 -24.20 -16.39
CA GLU A 85 -8.64 -23.74 -16.85
C GLU A 85 -8.64 -22.21 -17.01
N ASN A 86 -8.05 -21.48 -16.04
CA ASN A 86 -8.01 -20.02 -16.04
C ASN A 86 -7.07 -19.47 -17.13
N ALA A 87 -5.92 -20.11 -17.39
CA ALA A 87 -5.03 -19.72 -18.48
C ALA A 87 -5.69 -19.91 -19.86
N ASN A 88 -6.33 -21.06 -20.08
CA ASN A 88 -7.10 -21.29 -21.30
C ASN A 88 -8.26 -20.30 -21.46
N TYR A 89 -8.96 -19.99 -20.37
CA TYR A 89 -10.03 -18.99 -20.39
C TYR A 89 -9.52 -17.61 -20.79
N LEU A 90 -8.43 -17.12 -20.16
CA LEU A 90 -7.82 -15.84 -20.52
C LEU A 90 -7.33 -15.79 -21.97
N PHE A 91 -6.68 -16.86 -22.41
CA PHE A 91 -6.22 -16.97 -23.79
C PHE A 91 -7.38 -16.85 -24.79
N ASN A 92 -8.50 -17.52 -24.55
CA ASN A 92 -9.70 -17.44 -25.38
C ASN A 92 -10.37 -16.06 -25.34
N GLU A 93 -10.23 -15.33 -24.23
CA GLU A 93 -10.72 -13.94 -24.11
C GLU A 93 -9.76 -12.91 -24.72
N GLY A 94 -8.64 -13.35 -25.33
CA GLY A 94 -7.62 -12.45 -25.88
C GLY A 94 -6.89 -11.65 -24.82
N VAL A 95 -6.62 -12.24 -23.67
CA VAL A 95 -5.85 -11.63 -22.56
C VAL A 95 -4.50 -12.28 -22.47
N GLU A 96 -3.45 -11.47 -22.45
CA GLU A 96 -2.08 -11.97 -22.37
C GLU A 96 -1.80 -12.62 -21.01
N THR A 97 -1.36 -13.87 -21.08
CA THR A 97 -1.03 -14.71 -19.92
C THR A 97 -0.10 -15.86 -20.32
N ILE A 98 0.28 -16.68 -19.36
CA ILE A 98 1.06 -17.90 -19.61
C ILE A 98 0.25 -18.81 -20.55
N ARG A 99 0.81 -19.10 -21.75
CA ARG A 99 0.19 -20.05 -22.69
C ARG A 99 0.36 -21.46 -22.13
N PRO A 100 -0.75 -22.19 -21.90
CA PRO A 100 -0.69 -23.53 -21.32
C PRO A 100 -0.14 -24.55 -22.34
N VAL A 101 0.72 -25.44 -21.83
CA VAL A 101 1.31 -26.58 -22.62
C VAL A 101 0.76 -27.90 -22.13
N ALA A 102 0.85 -28.17 -20.81
CA ALA A 102 0.36 -29.41 -20.22
C ALA A 102 -0.13 -29.22 -18.77
N LEU A 103 -1.06 -30.07 -18.37
CA LEU A 103 -1.51 -30.27 -17.00
C LEU A 103 -1.24 -31.74 -16.63
N ILE A 104 -0.55 -31.95 -15.51
CA ILE A 104 -0.29 -33.29 -14.98
C ILE A 104 -0.84 -33.35 -13.55
N GLU A 105 -1.57 -34.43 -13.24
CA GLU A 105 -2.09 -34.70 -11.90
C GLU A 105 -1.82 -36.17 -11.52
N ASP A 106 -1.08 -36.36 -10.46
CA ASP A 106 -0.92 -37.66 -9.82
C ASP A 106 -2.05 -37.83 -8.79
N ARG A 107 -2.86 -38.86 -8.94
CA ARG A 107 -4.09 -39.09 -8.18
C ARG A 107 -4.09 -40.45 -7.49
N ILE A 108 -4.60 -40.48 -6.26
CA ILE A 108 -5.03 -41.70 -5.59
C ILE A 108 -6.56 -41.65 -5.51
N ALA A 109 -7.23 -42.56 -6.20
CA ALA A 109 -8.66 -42.48 -6.44
C ALA A 109 -9.07 -41.15 -7.08
N ILE A 110 -9.88 -40.33 -6.36
CA ILE A 110 -10.33 -38.99 -6.80
C ILE A 110 -9.41 -37.87 -6.33
N PHE A 111 -8.37 -38.16 -5.51
CA PHE A 111 -7.55 -37.15 -4.84
C PHE A 111 -6.27 -36.85 -5.62
N SER A 112 -6.03 -35.58 -5.91
CA SER A 112 -4.76 -35.11 -6.44
C SER A 112 -3.74 -34.98 -5.28
N ILE A 113 -2.71 -35.80 -5.32
CA ILE A 113 -1.60 -35.81 -4.33
C ILE A 113 -0.46 -34.91 -4.78
N LYS A 114 -0.25 -34.74 -6.08
CA LYS A 114 0.74 -33.87 -6.70
C LYS A 114 0.19 -33.37 -8.03
N SER A 115 0.46 -32.15 -8.38
CA SER A 115 -0.01 -31.63 -9.66
C SER A 115 0.96 -30.60 -10.24
N PHE A 116 1.03 -30.56 -11.58
CA PHE A 116 1.91 -29.68 -12.31
C PHE A 116 1.14 -28.93 -13.38
N PHE A 117 1.46 -27.66 -13.51
CA PHE A 117 1.09 -26.84 -14.65
C PHE A 117 2.36 -26.52 -15.43
N VAL A 118 2.33 -26.78 -16.74
CA VAL A 118 3.40 -26.46 -17.69
C VAL A 118 2.89 -25.41 -18.65
N GLY A 119 3.62 -24.33 -18.82
CA GLY A 119 3.31 -23.26 -19.77
C GLY A 119 4.55 -22.73 -20.45
N ILE A 120 4.38 -21.90 -21.47
CA ILE A 120 5.48 -21.20 -22.14
C ILE A 120 6.02 -20.14 -21.19
N PHE A 121 7.36 -20.09 -21.04
CA PHE A 121 8.01 -19.06 -20.25
C PHE A 121 7.81 -17.69 -20.88
N ILE A 122 7.49 -16.69 -20.07
CA ILE A 122 7.34 -15.29 -20.51
C ILE A 122 8.63 -14.57 -20.14
N PRO A 123 9.41 -14.10 -21.13
CA PRO A 123 10.59 -13.29 -20.85
C PRO A 123 10.18 -11.91 -20.35
N GLY A 124 10.87 -11.40 -19.34
CA GLY A 124 10.64 -10.08 -18.74
C GLY A 124 10.77 -10.09 -17.23
N ASP A 125 10.83 -8.90 -16.65
CA ASP A 125 10.88 -8.69 -15.22
C ASP A 125 9.49 -8.71 -14.60
N ASP A 126 9.38 -9.18 -13.36
CA ASP A 126 8.17 -8.88 -12.59
C ASP A 126 8.10 -7.39 -12.25
N ALA A 127 6.89 -6.88 -11.99
CA ALA A 127 6.68 -5.46 -11.75
C ALA A 127 7.47 -4.96 -10.52
N ARG A 128 7.69 -5.80 -9.50
CA ARG A 128 8.50 -5.44 -8.33
C ARG A 128 9.94 -5.15 -8.73
N THR A 129 10.55 -6.06 -9.51
CA THR A 129 11.93 -5.94 -10.01
C THR A 129 12.06 -4.71 -10.87
N PHE A 130 11.18 -4.52 -11.85
CA PHE A 130 11.17 -3.37 -12.76
C PHE A 130 11.10 -2.03 -12.01
N PHE A 131 10.16 -1.88 -11.08
CA PHE A 131 9.98 -0.59 -10.36
C PHE A 131 11.07 -0.32 -9.31
N ARG A 132 11.82 -1.33 -8.88
CA ARG A 132 13.00 -1.18 -8.00
C ARG A 132 14.29 -0.91 -8.76
N ASP A 133 14.34 -1.21 -10.03
CA ASP A 133 15.51 -0.96 -10.86
C ASP A 133 15.71 0.56 -11.01
N ARG A 134 16.82 1.07 -10.45
CA ARG A 134 17.16 2.50 -10.47
C ARG A 134 17.57 3.02 -11.85
N SER A 135 17.90 2.14 -12.79
CA SER A 135 18.24 2.49 -14.16
C SER A 135 17.03 2.95 -14.98
N LYS A 136 15.83 2.53 -14.58
CA LYS A 136 14.59 2.87 -15.28
C LYS A 136 14.24 4.35 -15.11
N THR A 137 14.00 5.03 -16.22
CA THR A 137 13.61 6.45 -16.27
C THR A 137 12.18 6.66 -15.72
N SER A 138 11.87 7.91 -15.40
CA SER A 138 10.51 8.27 -14.98
C SER A 138 9.48 8.06 -16.10
N SER A 139 9.87 8.21 -17.36
CA SER A 139 9.01 7.97 -18.54
C SER A 139 8.68 6.49 -18.68
N GLU A 140 9.69 5.60 -18.64
CA GLU A 140 9.49 4.15 -18.70
C GLU A 140 8.59 3.64 -17.58
N ARG A 141 8.83 4.11 -16.35
CA ARG A 141 7.98 3.75 -15.20
C ARG A 141 6.54 4.20 -15.40
N ARG A 142 6.32 5.39 -15.98
CA ARG A 142 4.97 5.91 -16.25
C ARG A 142 4.29 5.07 -17.31
N ASP A 143 4.94 4.77 -18.42
CA ASP A 143 4.41 3.93 -19.49
C ASP A 143 3.98 2.56 -18.95
N VAL A 144 4.88 1.89 -18.22
CA VAL A 144 4.56 0.58 -17.63
C VAL A 144 3.43 0.67 -16.60
N ALA A 145 3.39 1.72 -15.78
CA ALA A 145 2.30 1.91 -14.81
C ALA A 145 0.95 2.12 -15.51
N GLU A 146 0.92 2.88 -16.62
CA GLU A 146 -0.28 3.06 -17.43
C GLU A 146 -0.75 1.74 -18.04
N ARG A 147 0.16 0.97 -18.67
CA ARG A 147 -0.16 -0.37 -19.22
C ARG A 147 -0.72 -1.33 -18.15
N ILE A 148 -0.13 -1.37 -16.96
CA ILE A 148 -0.63 -2.23 -15.86
C ILE A 148 -2.04 -1.81 -15.43
N ILE A 149 -2.28 -0.52 -15.23
CA ILE A 149 -3.59 -0.01 -14.82
C ILE A 149 -4.63 -0.24 -15.92
N ASP A 150 -4.28 0.04 -17.19
CA ASP A 150 -5.17 -0.13 -18.33
C ASP A 150 -5.53 -1.62 -18.53
N SER A 151 -4.55 -2.54 -18.37
CA SER A 151 -4.78 -3.99 -18.40
C SER A 151 -5.76 -4.42 -17.29
N LEU A 152 -5.58 -3.93 -16.04
CA LEU A 152 -6.48 -4.26 -14.94
C LEU A 152 -7.90 -3.71 -15.16
N VAL A 153 -8.03 -2.51 -15.71
CA VAL A 153 -9.33 -1.90 -16.07
C VAL A 153 -10.01 -2.72 -17.18
N ALA A 154 -9.24 -3.13 -18.19
CA ALA A 154 -9.74 -3.96 -19.29
C ALA A 154 -10.26 -5.32 -18.80
N LEU A 155 -9.52 -6.00 -17.93
CA LEU A 155 -9.95 -7.25 -17.29
C LEU A 155 -11.28 -7.06 -16.54
N HIS A 156 -11.37 -6.02 -15.72
CA HIS A 156 -12.60 -5.73 -14.96
C HIS A 156 -13.79 -5.41 -15.86
N SER A 157 -13.57 -4.77 -17.02
CA SER A 157 -14.64 -4.50 -18.01
C SER A 157 -15.20 -5.78 -18.61
N LYS A 158 -14.36 -6.81 -18.79
CA LYS A 158 -14.74 -8.17 -19.21
C LYS A 158 -15.29 -9.03 -18.06
N ASN A 159 -15.43 -8.46 -16.83
CA ASN A 159 -15.81 -9.16 -15.61
C ASN A 159 -14.84 -10.29 -15.18
N ILE A 160 -13.57 -10.14 -15.50
CA ILE A 160 -12.47 -11.02 -15.11
C ILE A 160 -11.76 -10.39 -13.92
N PHE A 161 -11.54 -11.18 -12.84
CA PHE A 161 -10.91 -10.72 -11.61
C PHE A 161 -9.77 -11.68 -11.24
N ILE A 162 -8.56 -11.14 -11.08
CA ILE A 162 -7.33 -11.92 -10.85
C ILE A 162 -7.31 -12.53 -9.45
N GLY A 163 -7.77 -11.79 -8.43
CA GLY A 163 -7.81 -12.26 -7.04
C GLY A 163 -6.55 -11.98 -6.25
N ASP A 164 -5.37 -12.18 -6.82
CA ASP A 164 -4.05 -11.91 -6.22
C ASP A 164 -3.18 -11.03 -7.12
N THR A 165 -3.53 -9.74 -7.22
CA THR A 165 -2.88 -8.72 -8.03
C THR A 165 -1.60 -8.17 -7.39
N LYS A 166 -0.70 -9.07 -6.94
CA LYS A 166 0.60 -8.68 -6.40
C LYS A 166 1.55 -8.23 -7.49
N ASP A 167 2.49 -7.39 -7.11
CA ASP A 167 3.58 -6.91 -7.95
C ASP A 167 4.43 -8.03 -8.59
N THR A 168 4.64 -9.15 -7.87
CA THR A 168 5.33 -10.34 -8.38
C THR A 168 4.50 -11.22 -9.32
N ASN A 169 3.19 -10.97 -9.41
CA ASN A 169 2.27 -11.72 -10.28
C ASN A 169 1.98 -10.96 -11.59
N ILE A 170 2.74 -9.91 -11.87
CA ILE A 170 2.65 -9.07 -13.06
C ILE A 170 4.02 -9.15 -13.76
N VAL A 171 4.10 -9.74 -14.95
CA VAL A 171 5.32 -9.79 -15.75
C VAL A 171 5.22 -8.74 -16.85
N ILE A 172 6.27 -7.95 -17.01
CA ILE A 172 6.37 -6.86 -17.97
C ILE A 172 7.12 -7.40 -19.20
N GLY A 173 6.39 -7.68 -20.25
CA GLY A 173 6.96 -7.98 -21.57
C GLY A 173 7.31 -6.69 -22.33
N LEU A 174 7.78 -6.84 -23.56
CA LEU A 174 8.18 -5.68 -24.40
C LEU A 174 7.00 -4.72 -24.57
N ASP A 175 5.87 -5.21 -25.08
CA ASP A 175 4.70 -4.37 -25.37
C ASP A 175 3.47 -4.75 -24.52
N GLU A 176 3.51 -5.87 -23.81
CA GLU A 176 2.34 -6.43 -23.13
C GLU A 176 2.57 -6.63 -21.62
N ILE A 177 1.47 -6.67 -20.89
CA ILE A 177 1.45 -7.01 -19.46
C ILE A 177 0.83 -8.39 -19.29
N PHE A 178 1.59 -9.29 -18.68
CA PHE A 178 1.16 -10.65 -18.42
C PHE A 178 0.78 -10.86 -16.97
N TRP A 179 -0.42 -11.37 -16.75
CA TRP A 179 -0.88 -11.77 -15.42
C TRP A 179 -0.53 -13.26 -15.23
N VAL A 180 0.29 -13.54 -14.21
CA VAL A 180 0.70 -14.88 -13.81
C VAL A 180 0.11 -15.21 -12.44
N ASP A 181 0.14 -16.49 -12.01
CA ASP A 181 -0.48 -16.93 -10.76
C ASP A 181 -2.02 -16.87 -10.74
N LEU A 182 -2.63 -17.60 -11.65
CA LEU A 182 -4.05 -17.54 -11.98
C LEU A 182 -4.96 -18.39 -11.06
N GLU A 183 -4.47 -18.91 -9.92
CA GLU A 183 -5.22 -19.84 -9.05
C GLU A 183 -6.49 -19.23 -8.45
N GLU A 184 -6.49 -17.91 -8.19
CA GLU A 184 -7.60 -17.16 -7.59
C GLU A 184 -8.46 -16.42 -8.62
N LEU A 185 -8.14 -16.52 -9.91
CA LEU A 185 -8.90 -15.88 -10.98
C LEU A 185 -10.37 -16.33 -10.95
N SER A 186 -11.25 -15.43 -11.27
CA SER A 186 -12.70 -15.71 -11.27
C SER A 186 -13.47 -14.76 -12.18
N HIS A 187 -14.55 -15.27 -12.78
CA HIS A 187 -15.49 -14.53 -13.63
C HIS A 187 -16.94 -14.74 -13.16
N PRO A 188 -17.31 -14.18 -11.97
CA PRO A 188 -18.60 -14.45 -11.35
C PRO A 188 -19.77 -13.86 -12.13
N ARG A 189 -20.92 -14.57 -12.14
CA ARG A 189 -22.15 -14.14 -12.83
C ARG A 189 -22.87 -12.99 -12.08
N TRP A 190 -22.81 -12.95 -10.75
CA TRP A 190 -23.57 -12.04 -9.91
C TRP A 190 -22.91 -10.65 -9.80
N LYS A 191 -23.64 -9.57 -10.07
CA LYS A 191 -23.12 -8.18 -10.02
C LYS A 191 -22.49 -7.81 -8.68
N TRP A 192 -23.08 -8.20 -7.55
CA TRP A 192 -22.55 -7.91 -6.23
C TRP A 192 -21.19 -8.60 -5.99
N LEU A 193 -21.03 -9.82 -6.49
CA LEU A 193 -19.77 -10.58 -6.38
C LEU A 193 -18.69 -10.00 -7.29
N ARG A 194 -19.05 -9.56 -8.53
CA ARG A 194 -18.15 -8.82 -9.43
C ARG A 194 -17.58 -7.60 -8.74
N ARG A 195 -18.45 -6.77 -8.13
CA ARG A 195 -18.03 -5.58 -7.39
C ARG A 195 -17.10 -5.93 -6.22
N LYS A 196 -17.40 -6.98 -5.45
CA LYS A 196 -16.57 -7.45 -4.34
C LYS A 196 -15.19 -7.90 -4.82
N LYS A 197 -15.12 -8.64 -5.93
CA LYS A 197 -13.86 -9.11 -6.53
C LYS A 197 -13.03 -7.96 -7.09
N MET A 198 -13.64 -7.06 -7.86
CA MET A 198 -12.99 -5.84 -8.35
C MET A 198 -12.36 -5.03 -7.22
N ILE A 199 -13.10 -4.78 -6.15
CA ILE A 199 -12.57 -4.07 -4.98
C ILE A 199 -11.40 -4.84 -4.38
N ARG A 200 -11.45 -6.17 -4.33
CA ARG A 200 -10.39 -7.01 -3.80
C ARG A 200 -9.10 -6.88 -4.62
N ASP A 201 -9.18 -6.92 -5.94
CA ASP A 201 -8.05 -6.76 -6.84
C ASP A 201 -7.34 -5.43 -6.59
N TRP A 202 -8.08 -4.31 -6.60
CA TRP A 202 -7.53 -3.00 -6.30
C TRP A 202 -6.95 -2.88 -4.88
N GLN A 203 -7.57 -3.53 -3.88
CA GLN A 203 -7.04 -3.55 -2.51
C GLN A 203 -5.68 -4.25 -2.44
N VAL A 204 -5.54 -5.41 -3.08
CA VAL A 204 -4.28 -6.16 -3.13
C VAL A 204 -3.24 -5.38 -3.91
N PHE A 205 -3.60 -4.88 -5.09
CA PHE A 205 -2.71 -4.09 -5.94
C PHE A 205 -2.10 -2.90 -5.18
N PHE A 206 -2.90 -1.95 -4.72
CA PHE A 206 -2.39 -0.77 -4.04
C PHE A 206 -1.70 -1.07 -2.71
N TYR A 207 -2.15 -2.09 -1.98
CA TYR A 207 -1.52 -2.47 -0.71
C TYR A 207 -0.09 -2.99 -0.90
N ASN A 208 0.21 -3.63 -2.01
CA ASN A 208 1.57 -4.11 -2.29
C ASN A 208 2.57 -2.96 -2.46
N TRP A 209 2.16 -1.84 -3.03
CA TRP A 209 3.00 -0.66 -3.24
C TRP A 209 3.11 0.26 -2.02
N ARG A 210 2.53 -0.09 -0.88
CA ARG A 210 2.47 0.79 0.31
C ARG A 210 3.81 1.26 0.85
N ASN A 211 4.87 0.49 0.64
CA ASN A 211 6.21 0.79 1.14
C ASN A 211 7.15 1.37 0.06
N ASP A 212 6.73 1.38 -1.18
CA ASP A 212 7.43 2.01 -2.30
C ASP A 212 6.77 3.35 -2.63
N ASN A 213 7.34 4.43 -2.13
CA ASN A 213 6.74 5.76 -2.23
C ASN A 213 6.63 6.27 -3.67
N PRO A 214 7.67 6.20 -4.53
CA PRO A 214 7.58 6.66 -5.90
C PRO A 214 6.54 5.89 -6.71
N SER A 215 6.63 4.57 -6.72
CA SER A 215 5.71 3.70 -7.49
C SER A 215 4.27 3.84 -7.00
N ARG A 216 4.06 3.90 -5.67
CA ARG A 216 2.73 4.12 -5.10
C ARG A 216 2.08 5.40 -5.61
N LYS A 217 2.81 6.53 -5.57
CA LYS A 217 2.29 7.81 -6.04
C LYS A 217 1.92 7.76 -7.51
N LEU A 218 2.80 7.19 -8.32
CA LEU A 218 2.59 7.02 -9.75
C LEU A 218 1.33 6.20 -10.04
N PHE A 219 1.16 5.04 -9.40
CA PHE A 219 -0.03 4.22 -9.60
C PHE A 219 -1.32 4.91 -9.15
N TYR A 220 -1.29 5.67 -8.05
CA TYR A 220 -2.47 6.46 -7.63
C TYR A 220 -2.78 7.58 -8.61
N GLU A 221 -1.78 8.25 -9.17
CA GLU A 221 -1.95 9.29 -10.18
C GLU A 221 -2.57 8.72 -11.46
N VAL A 222 -2.00 7.64 -12.00
CA VAL A 222 -2.50 6.96 -13.19
C VAL A 222 -3.94 6.47 -12.98
N ALA A 223 -4.21 5.76 -11.88
CA ALA A 223 -5.56 5.26 -11.57
C ALA A 223 -6.58 6.40 -11.41
N LYS A 224 -6.18 7.55 -10.85
CA LYS A 224 -7.04 8.72 -10.75
C LYS A 224 -7.45 9.29 -12.11
N GLY A 225 -6.58 9.17 -13.12
CA GLY A 225 -6.87 9.58 -14.51
C GLY A 225 -7.73 8.56 -15.28
N ARG A 226 -7.72 7.28 -14.91
CA ARG A 226 -8.40 6.19 -15.63
C ARG A 226 -9.75 5.79 -15.02
N LEU A 227 -9.96 6.01 -13.73
CA LEU A 227 -11.15 5.58 -13.01
C LEU A 227 -12.15 6.72 -12.82
N ASP A 228 -13.45 6.38 -12.86
CA ASP A 228 -14.49 7.32 -12.43
C ASP A 228 -14.19 7.87 -11.02
N ARG A 229 -14.41 9.16 -10.82
CA ARG A 229 -14.09 9.85 -9.55
C ARG A 229 -14.71 9.18 -8.31
N ARG A 230 -15.97 8.70 -8.41
CA ARG A 230 -16.67 8.08 -7.28
C ARG A 230 -16.07 6.72 -6.98
N LEU A 231 -15.76 5.94 -8.02
CA LEU A 231 -15.10 4.65 -7.93
C LEU A 231 -13.70 4.81 -7.31
N TYR A 232 -12.87 5.71 -7.85
CA TYR A 232 -11.53 5.98 -7.34
C TYR A 232 -11.53 6.24 -5.81
N TRP A 233 -12.31 7.20 -5.33
CA TRP A 233 -12.35 7.49 -3.90
C TRP A 233 -12.98 6.39 -3.05
N ALA A 234 -13.90 5.61 -3.61
CA ALA A 234 -14.42 4.42 -2.94
C ALA A 234 -13.31 3.37 -2.76
N LEU A 235 -12.49 3.15 -3.78
CA LEU A 235 -11.35 2.21 -3.73
C LEU A 235 -10.28 2.69 -2.75
N VAL A 236 -9.89 3.96 -2.77
CA VAL A 236 -8.93 4.54 -1.81
C VAL A 236 -9.36 4.27 -0.36
N ARG A 237 -10.64 4.50 -0.02
CA ARG A 237 -11.19 4.17 1.30
C ARG A 237 -11.12 2.68 1.62
N GLN A 238 -11.37 1.84 0.64
CA GLN A 238 -11.33 0.38 0.81
C GLN A 238 -9.89 -0.14 1.01
N VAL A 239 -8.91 0.44 0.32
CA VAL A 239 -7.48 0.14 0.51
C VAL A 239 -7.04 0.50 1.93
N ALA A 240 -7.42 1.68 2.44
CA ALA A 240 -7.16 2.06 3.82
C ALA A 240 -7.76 1.06 4.82
N SER A 241 -9.02 0.67 4.62
CA SER A 241 -9.70 -0.33 5.46
C SER A 241 -9.02 -1.70 5.40
N TYR A 242 -8.56 -2.10 4.22
CA TYR A 242 -7.83 -3.34 4.00
C TYR A 242 -6.47 -3.31 4.72
N SER A 243 -5.71 -2.21 4.57
CA SER A 243 -4.46 -1.99 5.28
C SER A 243 -4.62 -2.08 6.80
N ARG A 244 -5.73 -1.52 7.35
CA ARG A 244 -6.05 -1.64 8.78
C ARG A 244 -6.21 -3.09 9.23
N LYS A 245 -6.88 -3.93 8.41
CA LYS A 245 -7.10 -5.36 8.71
C LYS A 245 -5.81 -6.17 8.62
N LYS A 246 -4.89 -5.77 7.73
CA LYS A 246 -3.59 -6.43 7.51
C LYS A 246 -2.49 -5.93 8.44
N PHE A 247 -2.77 -4.92 9.27
CA PHE A 247 -1.77 -4.34 10.17
C PHE A 247 -1.30 -5.36 11.20
N LYS A 248 0.01 -5.61 11.19
CA LYS A 248 0.73 -6.43 12.17
C LYS A 248 1.85 -5.59 12.75
N ILE A 249 1.91 -5.50 14.07
CA ILE A 249 2.91 -4.69 14.76
C ILE A 249 4.30 -5.31 14.66
N ASP A 250 4.38 -6.64 14.62
CA ASP A 250 5.64 -7.39 14.53
C ASP A 250 6.37 -7.09 13.21
N GLU A 251 5.61 -6.88 12.11
CA GLU A 251 6.19 -6.45 10.82
C GLU A 251 6.86 -5.06 10.92
N VAL A 252 6.40 -4.20 11.82
CA VAL A 252 7.02 -2.89 12.05
C VAL A 252 8.29 -3.04 12.88
N GLN A 253 8.27 -3.93 13.88
CA GLN A 253 9.43 -4.16 14.75
C GLN A 253 10.63 -4.75 14.00
N SER A 254 10.41 -5.49 12.92
CA SER A 254 11.49 -6.06 12.10
C SER A 254 12.09 -5.08 11.07
N ARG A 255 11.47 -3.92 10.82
CA ARG A 255 11.93 -3.01 9.76
C ARG A 255 13.25 -2.31 10.10
N LEU A 256 13.48 -1.98 11.36
CA LEU A 256 14.71 -1.32 11.78
C LEU A 256 15.94 -2.21 11.52
N SER A 257 15.84 -3.50 11.85
CA SER A 257 16.91 -4.48 11.57
C SER A 257 17.13 -4.71 10.08
N GLY A 258 16.09 -4.51 9.24
CA GLY A 258 16.25 -4.55 7.79
C GLY A 258 16.77 -3.25 7.17
N ALA A 259 16.80 -2.16 7.94
CA ALA A 259 17.25 -0.84 7.48
C ALA A 259 18.71 -0.51 7.90
N THR A 260 19.22 -1.14 8.97
CA THR A 260 20.58 -0.90 9.49
C THR A 260 21.07 -2.06 10.34
N ASP A 261 22.36 -2.37 10.21
CA ASP A 261 23.06 -3.36 11.05
C ASP A 261 23.23 -2.87 12.51
N ASN A 262 23.06 -1.57 12.76
CA ASN A 262 23.16 -0.95 14.07
C ASN A 262 21.84 -0.97 14.87
N ALA A 263 20.84 -1.75 14.49
CA ALA A 263 19.50 -1.72 15.08
C ALA A 263 19.50 -1.91 16.60
N ASP A 264 20.24 -2.88 17.14
CA ASP A 264 20.30 -3.15 18.58
C ASP A 264 20.95 -2.01 19.36
N LYS A 265 22.01 -1.41 18.81
CA LYS A 265 22.68 -0.23 19.40
C LYS A 265 21.74 0.97 19.44
N ILE A 266 21.00 1.20 18.36
CA ILE A 266 19.98 2.26 18.28
C ILE A 266 18.89 2.03 19.35
N LEU A 267 18.38 0.80 19.45
CA LEU A 267 17.34 0.47 20.42
C LEU A 267 17.80 0.59 21.87
N ALA A 268 19.07 0.26 22.16
CA ALA A 268 19.65 0.47 23.48
C ALA A 268 19.66 1.96 23.87
N GLN A 269 20.07 2.83 22.95
CA GLN A 269 20.06 4.29 23.17
C GLN A 269 18.63 4.85 23.28
N VAL A 270 17.72 4.38 22.44
CA VAL A 270 16.31 4.76 22.50
C VAL A 270 15.68 4.37 23.84
N ARG A 271 16.05 3.23 24.43
CA ARG A 271 15.59 2.82 25.76
C ARG A 271 16.02 3.80 26.86
N GLN A 272 17.21 4.42 26.75
CA GLN A 272 17.64 5.50 27.65
C GLN A 272 16.73 6.74 27.53
N ILE A 273 16.40 7.14 26.28
CA ILE A 273 15.47 8.25 26.04
C ILE A 273 14.09 7.95 26.65
N VAL A 274 13.61 6.72 26.53
CA VAL A 274 12.33 6.28 27.11
C VAL A 274 12.35 6.38 28.63
N GLN A 275 13.51 6.15 29.28
CA GLN A 275 13.69 6.29 30.73
C GLN A 275 13.78 7.77 31.18
N GLY A 276 14.02 8.70 30.26
CA GLY A 276 14.10 10.14 30.51
C GLY A 276 15.50 10.71 30.40
N SER A 277 16.50 9.90 30.08
CA SER A 277 17.89 10.32 29.88
C SER A 277 18.21 10.37 28.39
N ILE A 278 18.41 11.57 27.84
CA ILE A 278 18.75 11.70 26.43
C ILE A 278 20.22 11.36 26.25
N ASN A 279 20.49 10.30 25.47
CA ASN A 279 21.85 9.93 25.11
C ASN A 279 22.52 11.08 24.33
N PRO A 280 23.79 11.44 24.63
CA PRO A 280 24.49 12.55 23.95
C PRO A 280 24.56 12.44 22.43
N ALA A 281 24.45 11.23 21.89
CA ALA A 281 24.41 11.01 20.44
C ALA A 281 23.08 11.41 19.79
N TRP A 282 22.05 11.76 20.60
CA TRP A 282 20.74 12.18 20.13
C TRP A 282 20.48 13.65 20.50
N GLU A 283 20.12 14.44 19.52
CA GLU A 283 19.72 15.84 19.69
C GLU A 283 18.24 15.90 20.09
N LYS A 284 17.93 16.61 21.18
CA LYS A 284 16.55 16.85 21.60
C LYS A 284 15.87 17.82 20.65
N VAL A 285 14.70 17.45 20.16
CA VAL A 285 13.84 18.32 19.35
C VAL A 285 12.75 18.93 20.23
N GLU A 286 12.47 20.20 20.04
CA GLU A 286 11.37 20.89 20.74
C GLU A 286 10.04 20.16 20.50
N SER A 287 9.33 19.84 21.56
CA SER A 287 8.10 19.06 21.50
C SER A 287 7.15 19.45 22.63
N SER A 288 5.88 19.05 22.50
CA SER A 288 4.88 19.29 23.56
C SER A 288 5.17 18.47 24.82
N ASN A 289 4.67 18.93 25.98
CA ASN A 289 4.77 18.23 27.28
C ASN A 289 4.21 16.78 27.27
N SER A 290 3.60 16.36 26.17
CA SER A 290 3.01 15.02 26.02
C SER A 290 3.86 14.03 25.23
N ALA A 291 5.07 14.45 24.80
CA ALA A 291 6.03 13.60 24.08
C ALA A 291 7.46 14.10 24.28
N ILE A 292 8.43 13.19 24.23
CA ILE A 292 9.84 13.52 24.05
C ILE A 292 10.18 13.17 22.61
N VAL A 293 10.83 14.09 21.90
CA VAL A 293 11.31 13.86 20.54
C VAL A 293 12.81 14.08 20.50
N ALA A 294 13.54 13.15 19.95
CA ALA A 294 14.97 13.27 19.71
C ALA A 294 15.30 12.81 18.28
N ARG A 295 16.35 13.37 17.70
CA ARG A 295 16.81 13.01 16.36
C ARG A 295 18.28 12.65 16.37
N ARG A 296 18.69 11.86 15.39
CA ARG A 296 20.08 11.47 15.16
C ARG A 296 20.29 11.12 13.70
N ASP A 297 21.43 11.55 13.14
CA ASP A 297 21.91 11.03 11.86
C ASP A 297 22.68 9.72 12.10
N ILE A 298 22.36 8.69 11.31
CA ILE A 298 23.01 7.40 11.32
C ILE A 298 23.25 6.99 9.87
N ASP A 299 24.51 6.93 9.49
CA ASP A 299 24.94 6.52 8.14
C ASP A 299 24.27 7.35 7.02
N GLY A 300 24.06 8.67 7.26
CA GLY A 300 23.39 9.57 6.34
C GLY A 300 21.86 9.48 6.34
N ALA A 301 21.29 8.65 7.22
CA ALA A 301 19.86 8.57 7.44
C ALA A 301 19.45 9.27 8.74
N LEU A 302 18.69 10.35 8.65
CA LEU A 302 18.16 11.04 9.82
C LEU A 302 17.04 10.21 10.45
N LEU A 303 17.22 9.80 11.70
CA LEU A 303 16.22 9.08 12.48
C LEU A 303 15.59 9.97 13.55
N TYR A 304 14.29 9.79 13.79
CA TYR A 304 13.55 10.41 14.88
C TYR A 304 13.03 9.37 15.85
N CYS A 305 13.33 9.57 17.13
CA CYS A 305 12.70 8.84 18.21
C CYS A 305 11.61 9.72 18.85
N LYS A 306 10.37 9.21 18.92
CA LYS A 306 9.26 9.87 19.62
C LYS A 306 8.75 8.99 20.74
N VAL A 307 8.87 9.47 21.98
CA VAL A 307 8.35 8.82 23.19
C VAL A 307 7.03 9.47 23.59
N TYR A 308 5.98 8.67 23.71
CA TYR A 308 4.64 9.12 24.10
C TYR A 308 4.51 9.08 25.63
N LEU A 309 4.44 10.24 26.25
CA LEU A 309 4.27 10.38 27.70
C LEU A 309 2.78 10.24 28.09
N PRO A 310 2.46 9.60 29.23
CA PRO A 310 1.08 9.54 29.71
C PRO A 310 0.58 10.95 30.06
N ARG A 311 -0.62 11.28 29.60
CA ARG A 311 -1.24 12.61 29.81
C ARG A 311 -1.93 12.72 31.16
N ASN A 312 -2.36 11.61 31.74
CA ASN A 312 -2.99 11.50 33.06
C ASN A 312 -2.90 10.06 33.59
N ASN A 313 -3.12 9.91 34.91
CA ASN A 313 -3.08 8.60 35.59
C ASN A 313 -4.12 7.60 35.09
N LYS A 314 -5.21 8.07 34.46
CA LYS A 314 -6.27 7.20 33.89
C LYS A 314 -5.91 6.62 32.52
N GLU A 315 -4.77 7.01 31.94
CA GLU A 315 -4.37 6.52 30.59
C GLU A 315 -3.97 5.04 30.61
N GLY A 316 -3.46 4.55 31.74
CA GLY A 316 -3.19 3.12 31.97
C GLY A 316 -4.46 2.28 31.87
N LEU A 317 -5.55 2.73 32.53
CA LEU A 317 -6.84 2.03 32.53
C LEU A 317 -7.50 2.04 31.13
N LYS A 318 -7.40 3.16 30.41
CA LYS A 318 -7.93 3.27 29.02
C LYS A 318 -7.25 2.32 28.05
N ARG A 319 -6.03 1.85 28.32
CA ARG A 319 -5.27 0.91 27.48
C ARG A 319 -5.80 -0.50 27.53
N LEU A 320 -6.57 -0.87 28.55
CA LEU A 320 -7.27 -2.16 28.58
C LEU A 320 -8.29 -2.26 27.44
N PHE A 321 -8.86 -1.12 27.03
CA PHE A 321 -9.92 -1.05 26.01
C PHE A 321 -9.48 -0.41 24.70
N ARG A 322 -8.31 0.23 24.64
CA ARG A 322 -7.85 0.98 23.46
C ARG A 322 -6.35 0.87 23.27
N ALA A 323 -5.92 0.63 22.03
CA ALA A 323 -4.50 0.67 21.67
C ALA A 323 -3.84 1.99 22.10
N GLY A 324 -2.59 1.92 22.56
CA GLY A 324 -1.81 3.07 22.96
C GLY A 324 -1.56 4.07 21.83
N ARG A 325 -1.01 5.24 22.17
CA ARG A 325 -0.82 6.36 21.23
C ARG A 325 0.16 6.00 20.11
N GLY A 326 1.32 5.41 20.45
CA GLY A 326 2.33 4.99 19.49
C GLY A 326 1.79 3.95 18.51
N LYS A 327 1.18 2.87 19.01
CA LYS A 327 0.58 1.83 18.17
C LYS A 327 -0.50 2.38 17.23
N ARG A 328 -1.29 3.36 17.70
CA ARG A 328 -2.30 4.02 16.85
C ARG A 328 -1.65 4.88 15.77
N ALA A 329 -0.60 5.65 16.10
CA ALA A 329 0.12 6.46 15.12
C ALA A 329 0.64 5.58 13.98
N VAL A 330 1.37 4.52 14.29
CA VAL A 330 1.94 3.59 13.31
C VAL A 330 0.85 2.96 12.42
N ARG A 331 -0.25 2.49 13.03
CA ARG A 331 -1.37 1.91 12.27
C ARG A 331 -2.02 2.93 11.33
N ASN A 332 -2.23 4.16 11.80
CA ASN A 332 -2.83 5.21 11.00
C ASN A 332 -1.91 5.65 9.86
N GLU A 333 -0.61 5.78 10.12
CA GLU A 333 0.41 6.03 9.10
C GLU A 333 0.41 4.95 8.02
N GLN A 334 0.38 3.68 8.39
CA GLN A 334 0.29 2.60 7.42
C GLN A 334 -0.99 2.66 6.58
N MET A 335 -2.13 2.99 7.20
CA MET A 335 -3.41 3.16 6.50
C MET A 335 -3.37 4.33 5.52
N MET A 336 -2.86 5.49 5.96
CA MET A 336 -2.74 6.69 5.14
C MET A 336 -1.77 6.47 3.98
N ARG A 337 -0.62 5.85 4.25
CA ARG A 337 0.36 5.48 3.22
C ARG A 337 -0.24 4.54 2.19
N ALA A 338 -0.92 3.48 2.62
CA ALA A 338 -1.61 2.55 1.72
C ALA A 338 -2.70 3.23 0.88
N ALA A 339 -3.28 4.34 1.36
CA ALA A 339 -4.26 5.17 0.66
C ALA A 339 -3.64 6.29 -0.20
N GLY A 340 -2.32 6.31 -0.39
CA GLY A 340 -1.62 7.24 -1.28
C GLY A 340 -1.11 8.53 -0.60
N PHE A 341 -1.33 8.73 0.70
CA PHE A 341 -0.86 9.93 1.41
C PHE A 341 0.57 9.77 1.92
N SER A 342 1.30 10.89 1.96
CA SER A 342 2.64 10.94 2.53
C SER A 342 2.57 11.18 4.03
N VAL A 343 3.26 10.31 4.76
CA VAL A 343 3.36 10.28 6.22
C VAL A 343 4.73 9.73 6.62
N PRO A 344 5.20 9.96 7.86
CA PRO A 344 6.46 9.40 8.33
C PRO A 344 6.53 7.88 8.14
N GLU A 345 7.71 7.37 7.86
CA GLU A 345 7.97 5.93 7.84
C GLU A 345 8.48 5.47 9.19
N THR A 346 7.61 4.79 9.94
CA THR A 346 7.99 4.18 11.20
C THR A 346 8.70 2.85 10.96
N LEU A 347 9.95 2.77 11.41
CA LEU A 347 10.81 1.58 11.33
C LEU A 347 10.68 0.70 12.55
N TYR A 348 10.33 1.26 13.70
CA TYR A 348 10.21 0.51 14.93
C TYR A 348 9.13 1.10 15.85
N TRP A 349 8.40 0.23 16.52
CA TRP A 349 7.53 0.55 17.64
C TRP A 349 7.90 -0.32 18.83
N GLY A 350 7.99 0.30 20.00
CA GLY A 350 8.22 -0.41 21.25
C GLY A 350 7.40 0.15 22.41
N ARG A 351 7.41 -0.61 23.51
CA ARG A 351 6.77 -0.21 24.74
C ARG A 351 7.64 -0.61 25.93
N GLN A 352 7.83 0.34 26.85
CA GLN A 352 8.50 0.10 28.13
C GLN A 352 7.60 0.64 29.25
N LYS A 353 7.11 -0.26 30.12
CA LYS A 353 6.10 0.07 31.15
C LYS A 353 4.88 0.77 30.50
N VAL A 354 4.62 2.01 30.93
CA VAL A 354 3.51 2.84 30.43
C VAL A 354 3.88 3.76 29.26
N ARG A 355 5.14 3.79 28.84
CA ARG A 355 5.61 4.62 27.72
C ARG A 355 5.68 3.82 26.44
N GLU A 356 5.11 4.32 25.37
CA GLU A 356 5.30 3.82 24.01
C GLU A 356 6.28 4.71 23.28
N TYR A 357 7.00 4.15 22.33
CA TYR A 357 7.92 4.92 21.49
C TYR A 357 7.94 4.41 20.06
N THR A 358 8.32 5.29 19.15
CA THR A 358 8.50 4.97 17.74
C THR A 358 9.85 5.49 17.28
N VAL A 359 10.49 4.76 16.35
CA VAL A 359 11.64 5.22 15.58
C VAL A 359 11.19 5.34 14.15
N SER A 360 11.38 6.49 13.53
CA SER A 360 10.96 6.77 12.15
C SER A 360 12.08 7.43 11.36
N ILE A 361 12.07 7.25 10.04
CA ILE A 361 12.96 7.98 9.13
C ILE A 361 12.58 9.45 9.13
N GLY A 362 13.58 10.31 9.16
CA GLY A 362 13.43 11.74 8.99
C GLY A 362 12.90 12.09 7.60
N ILE A 363 12.24 13.21 7.52
CA ILE A 363 11.66 13.71 6.29
C ILE A 363 12.39 14.99 5.95
N ASP A 364 12.99 15.03 4.77
CA ASP A 364 13.57 16.25 4.22
C ASP A 364 12.43 17.18 3.78
N GLY A 365 12.04 18.07 4.65
CA GLY A 365 10.93 18.99 4.45
C GLY A 365 10.81 20.00 5.59
N ILE A 366 10.17 21.11 5.31
CA ILE A 366 9.95 22.17 6.29
C ILE A 366 8.47 22.28 6.68
N SER A 367 8.19 22.69 7.91
CA SER A 367 6.80 22.88 8.33
C SER A 367 6.12 23.96 7.52
N MET A 368 4.81 23.83 7.27
CA MET A 368 4.03 24.86 6.58
C MET A 368 4.13 26.22 7.28
N ILE A 369 4.32 26.24 8.61
CA ILE A 369 4.53 27.49 9.37
C ILE A 369 5.86 28.13 8.97
N THR A 370 6.93 27.36 8.99
CA THR A 370 8.29 27.82 8.62
C THR A 370 8.30 28.29 7.17
N TRP A 371 7.72 27.49 6.27
CA TRP A 371 7.64 27.83 4.85
C TRP A 371 6.90 29.14 4.60
N LEU A 372 5.75 29.35 5.24
CA LEU A 372 4.98 30.59 5.12
C LEU A 372 5.73 31.83 5.62
N ASN A 373 6.53 31.68 6.67
CA ASN A 373 7.37 32.77 7.18
C ASN A 373 8.48 33.12 6.17
N GLN A 374 9.13 32.12 5.57
CA GLN A 374 10.20 32.33 4.58
C GLN A 374 9.68 32.93 3.26
N HIS A 375 8.47 32.55 2.84
CA HIS A 375 7.86 32.99 1.57
C HIS A 375 6.80 34.11 1.78
N ARG A 376 6.94 34.89 2.83
CA ARG A 376 5.99 35.97 3.16
C ARG A 376 5.80 36.96 2.00
N HIS A 377 6.84 37.24 1.25
CA HIS A 377 6.87 38.22 0.15
C HIS A 377 6.78 37.58 -1.24
N ASP A 378 6.54 36.26 -1.34
CA ASP A 378 6.28 35.58 -2.62
C ASP A 378 4.81 35.20 -2.77
N PRO A 379 3.97 36.09 -3.36
CA PRO A 379 2.55 35.82 -3.51
C PRO A 379 2.25 34.70 -4.53
N LYS A 380 3.13 34.46 -5.51
CA LYS A 380 2.93 33.44 -6.57
C LYS A 380 3.09 32.05 -5.98
N ALA A 381 4.23 31.76 -5.36
CA ALA A 381 4.49 30.49 -4.69
C ALA A 381 3.43 30.22 -3.62
N LYS A 382 3.12 31.25 -2.81
CA LYS A 382 2.09 31.16 -1.75
C LYS A 382 0.72 30.77 -2.28
N ARG A 383 0.27 31.35 -3.40
CA ARG A 383 -1.02 30.99 -4.03
C ARG A 383 -1.04 29.52 -4.47
N THR A 384 0.05 29.03 -5.08
CA THR A 384 0.14 27.65 -5.56
C THR A 384 0.12 26.67 -4.39
N VAL A 385 0.99 26.86 -3.40
CA VAL A 385 1.08 25.97 -2.23
C VAL A 385 -0.21 25.92 -1.42
N LEU A 386 -0.85 27.09 -1.16
CA LEU A 386 -2.10 27.13 -0.42
C LEU A 386 -3.27 26.47 -1.16
N ARG A 387 -3.33 26.61 -2.47
CA ARG A 387 -4.31 25.91 -3.30
C ARG A 387 -4.11 24.40 -3.20
N ARG A 388 -2.86 23.92 -3.39
CA ARG A 388 -2.53 22.50 -3.29
C ARG A 388 -2.79 21.92 -1.89
N LEU A 389 -2.48 22.65 -0.83
CA LEU A 389 -2.83 22.25 0.52
C LEU A 389 -4.33 22.04 0.70
N GLY A 390 -5.14 22.96 0.18
CA GLY A 390 -6.60 22.82 0.21
C GLY A 390 -7.08 21.58 -0.55
N GLU A 391 -6.54 21.33 -1.74
CA GLU A 391 -6.82 20.14 -2.56
C GLU A 391 -6.46 18.85 -1.80
N GLU A 392 -5.28 18.81 -1.18
CA GLU A 392 -4.79 17.65 -0.42
C GLU A 392 -5.64 17.35 0.82
N VAL A 393 -6.05 18.37 1.56
CA VAL A 393 -6.99 18.19 2.68
C VAL A 393 -8.37 17.70 2.18
N GLY A 394 -8.81 18.17 1.03
CA GLY A 394 -10.01 17.66 0.38
C GLY A 394 -9.90 16.19 0.02
N ALA A 395 -8.76 15.79 -0.53
CA ALA A 395 -8.43 14.41 -0.86
C ALA A 395 -8.39 13.53 0.39
N LEU A 396 -7.73 14.00 1.46
CA LEU A 396 -7.66 13.32 2.75
C LEU A 396 -9.06 13.02 3.30
N HIS A 397 -9.96 13.98 3.23
CA HIS A 397 -11.35 13.82 3.68
C HIS A 397 -12.16 12.90 2.75
N LEU A 398 -11.97 12.94 1.42
CA LEU A 398 -12.60 12.01 0.48
C LEU A 398 -12.13 10.56 0.72
N ALA A 399 -10.86 10.38 1.08
CA ALA A 399 -10.30 9.10 1.48
C ALA A 399 -10.81 8.60 2.84
N GLY A 400 -11.59 9.40 3.56
CA GLY A 400 -12.20 9.05 4.83
C GLY A 400 -11.36 9.35 6.07
N PHE A 401 -10.24 10.08 5.96
CA PHE A 401 -9.38 10.41 7.09
C PHE A 401 -9.72 11.77 7.69
N ALA A 402 -9.98 11.79 9.00
CA ALA A 402 -9.98 12.99 9.81
C ALA A 402 -8.72 13.00 10.69
N HIS A 403 -7.84 13.96 10.49
CA HIS A 403 -6.50 13.97 11.08
C HIS A 403 -6.49 14.19 12.61
N GLY A 404 -7.50 14.72 13.20
CA GLY A 404 -7.56 14.92 14.66
C GLY A 404 -6.71 16.05 15.23
N ASP A 405 -5.60 16.42 14.61
CA ASP A 405 -4.77 17.60 14.94
C ASP A 405 -4.11 18.22 13.70
N LEU A 406 -4.94 18.62 12.73
CA LEU A 406 -4.51 19.16 11.45
C LEU A 406 -4.10 20.63 11.57
N ARG A 407 -2.96 20.88 12.24
CA ARG A 407 -2.33 22.19 12.32
C ARG A 407 -1.31 22.35 11.20
N MET A 408 -1.02 23.58 10.80
CA MET A 408 0.02 23.85 9.80
C MET A 408 1.41 23.39 10.26
N GLY A 409 1.70 23.39 11.57
CA GLY A 409 2.93 22.83 12.13
C GLY A 409 3.04 21.31 12.00
N ASN A 410 1.91 20.60 11.83
CA ASN A 410 1.87 19.16 11.64
C ASN A 410 1.79 18.76 10.16
N VAL A 411 2.04 19.68 9.24
CA VAL A 411 2.14 19.45 7.81
C VAL A 411 3.51 19.91 7.33
N LEU A 412 4.33 18.99 6.85
CA LEU A 412 5.59 19.35 6.19
C LEU A 412 5.35 19.53 4.70
N LEU A 413 6.12 20.41 4.10
CA LEU A 413 6.19 20.65 2.68
C LEU A 413 7.53 20.17 2.16
N GLN A 414 7.50 19.34 1.13
CA GLN A 414 8.65 18.85 0.37
C GLN A 414 8.54 19.27 -1.09
N GLY A 415 9.66 19.32 -1.77
CA GLY A 415 9.74 19.68 -3.17
C GLY A 415 9.54 21.19 -3.44
N PRO A 416 9.61 21.58 -4.71
CA PRO A 416 9.47 22.97 -5.11
C PRO A 416 8.02 23.46 -5.00
N PRO A 417 7.80 24.78 -4.84
CA PRO A 417 6.47 25.36 -4.70
C PRO A 417 5.50 25.06 -5.86
N GLU A 418 6.01 24.76 -7.03
CA GLU A 418 5.23 24.41 -8.23
C GLU A 418 4.61 23.03 -8.12
N ILE A 419 5.30 22.08 -7.47
CA ILE A 419 4.89 20.70 -7.30
C ILE A 419 5.08 20.32 -5.82
N PRO A 420 4.35 20.98 -4.88
CA PRO A 420 4.51 20.74 -3.46
C PRO A 420 3.94 19.38 -3.07
N GLU A 421 4.67 18.67 -2.23
CA GLU A 421 4.22 17.47 -1.56
C GLU A 421 3.98 17.75 -0.07
N PHE A 422 2.84 17.29 0.46
CA PHE A 422 2.50 17.48 1.87
C PHE A 422 2.63 16.17 2.63
N VAL A 423 3.38 16.20 3.74
CA VAL A 423 3.54 15.08 4.65
C VAL A 423 2.83 15.36 5.97
N PHE A 424 1.89 14.49 6.34
CA PHE A 424 1.09 14.64 7.56
C PHE A 424 1.79 13.98 8.75
N LEU A 425 2.10 14.80 9.78
CA LEU A 425 2.71 14.36 11.03
C LEU A 425 1.65 14.12 12.13
N ASP A 426 2.06 13.50 13.23
CA ASP A 426 1.23 13.34 14.45
C ASP A 426 -0.10 12.59 14.24
N ASN A 427 -0.03 11.46 13.55
CA ASN A 427 -1.18 10.67 13.15
C ASN A 427 -1.85 9.84 14.27
N GLU A 428 -1.46 10.00 15.55
CA GLU A 428 -2.01 9.24 16.70
C GLU A 428 -3.51 9.43 16.91
N ARG A 429 -4.06 10.60 16.52
CA ARG A 429 -5.47 10.95 16.63
C ARG A 429 -6.26 10.84 15.35
N THR A 430 -5.60 10.52 14.25
CA THR A 430 -6.25 10.31 12.97
C THR A 430 -7.27 9.18 13.07
N SER A 431 -8.44 9.40 12.49
CA SER A 431 -9.54 8.44 12.45
C SER A 431 -10.01 8.23 11.03
N HIS A 432 -10.42 7.02 10.70
CA HIS A 432 -10.87 6.66 9.36
C HIS A 432 -12.35 6.27 9.36
N PHE A 433 -13.12 6.83 8.42
CA PHE A 433 -14.56 6.70 8.28
C PHE A 433 -14.94 6.30 6.84
N ARG A 434 -16.07 5.65 6.67
CA ARG A 434 -16.67 5.48 5.34
C ARG A 434 -17.07 6.83 4.73
N LYS A 435 -17.55 7.76 5.56
CA LYS A 435 -17.84 9.17 5.25
C LYS A 435 -17.50 9.98 6.49
N ILE A 436 -16.69 11.01 6.34
CA ILE A 436 -16.29 11.86 7.47
C ILE A 436 -17.51 12.60 8.03
N PRO A 437 -17.71 12.58 9.37
CA PRO A 437 -18.69 13.44 10.02
C PRO A 437 -18.39 14.92 9.78
N LYS A 438 -19.41 15.72 9.42
CA LYS A 438 -19.27 17.15 9.12
C LYS A 438 -18.51 17.90 10.24
N ARG A 439 -18.79 17.58 11.51
CA ARG A 439 -18.11 18.16 12.67
C ARG A 439 -16.59 17.98 12.62
N LEU A 440 -16.10 16.80 12.21
CA LEU A 440 -14.66 16.53 12.13
C LEU A 440 -14.02 17.24 10.94
N ALA A 441 -14.72 17.34 9.82
CA ALA A 441 -14.25 18.14 8.68
C ALA A 441 -14.10 19.62 9.05
N ILE A 442 -15.09 20.20 9.72
CA ILE A 442 -15.05 21.57 10.24
C ILE A 442 -13.91 21.72 11.26
N GLN A 443 -13.73 20.75 12.16
CA GLN A 443 -12.63 20.77 13.13
C GLN A 443 -11.26 20.84 12.46
N ASN A 444 -11.01 20.03 11.43
CA ASN A 444 -9.74 20.04 10.70
C ASN A 444 -9.52 21.39 9.98
N LEU A 445 -10.54 21.90 9.30
CA LEU A 445 -10.44 23.20 8.62
C LEU A 445 -10.24 24.35 9.62
N ARG A 446 -10.88 24.30 10.79
CA ARG A 446 -10.65 25.25 11.88
C ARG A 446 -9.21 25.18 12.40
N GLN A 447 -8.63 23.98 12.54
CA GLN A 447 -7.25 23.80 13.03
C GLN A 447 -6.25 24.47 12.07
N ILE A 448 -6.39 24.28 10.77
CA ILE A 448 -5.60 24.99 9.75
C ILE A 448 -5.84 26.51 9.85
N ASN A 449 -7.10 26.94 9.93
CA ASN A 449 -7.45 28.35 9.97
C ASN A 449 -6.92 29.06 11.24
N THR A 450 -6.84 28.37 12.38
CA THR A 450 -6.31 28.93 13.62
C THR A 450 -4.84 29.34 13.47
N ASP A 451 -4.00 28.50 12.87
CA ASP A 451 -2.59 28.81 12.62
C ASP A 451 -2.42 29.85 11.48
N ALA A 452 -3.40 29.91 10.58
CA ALA A 452 -3.38 30.78 9.41
C ALA A 452 -3.71 32.26 9.73
N VAL A 453 -4.49 32.53 10.78
CA VAL A 453 -5.01 33.91 11.08
C VAL A 453 -3.89 34.93 11.23
N SER A 454 -2.79 34.57 11.87
CA SER A 454 -1.65 35.50 12.10
C SER A 454 -0.68 35.59 10.91
N ARG A 455 -0.80 34.72 9.90
CA ARG A 455 0.19 34.54 8.80
C ARG A 455 -0.38 34.77 7.43
N LEU A 456 -1.68 34.62 7.25
CA LEU A 456 -2.36 34.65 5.97
C LEU A 456 -3.47 35.69 5.92
N SER A 457 -3.59 36.37 4.78
CA SER A 457 -4.71 37.25 4.48
C SER A 457 -6.03 36.46 4.45
N ARG A 458 -7.15 37.18 4.54
CA ARG A 458 -8.48 36.59 4.38
C ARG A 458 -8.62 35.92 3.00
N SER A 459 -8.05 36.52 1.95
CA SER A 459 -8.07 35.98 0.59
C SER A 459 -7.30 34.67 0.49
N ASP A 460 -6.15 34.53 1.16
CA ASP A 460 -5.36 33.31 1.19
C ASP A 460 -6.10 32.18 1.91
N ARG A 461 -6.74 32.48 3.03
CA ARG A 461 -7.53 31.50 3.79
C ARG A 461 -8.75 31.02 2.98
N LEU A 462 -9.43 31.93 2.25
CA LEU A 462 -10.49 31.56 1.32
C LEU A 462 -9.99 30.71 0.16
N ARG A 463 -8.75 30.91 -0.30
CA ARG A 463 -8.14 30.09 -1.37
C ARG A 463 -7.99 28.62 -0.91
N ILE A 464 -7.47 28.39 0.28
CA ILE A 464 -7.38 27.02 0.86
C ILE A 464 -8.79 26.39 0.89
N PHE A 465 -9.77 27.14 1.40
CA PHE A 465 -11.12 26.63 1.54
C PHE A 465 -11.79 26.33 0.17
N ARG A 466 -11.63 27.19 -0.83
CA ARG A 466 -12.15 26.96 -2.18
C ARG A 466 -11.50 25.77 -2.85
N ALA A 467 -10.19 25.63 -2.71
CA ALA A 467 -9.45 24.48 -3.22
C ALA A 467 -9.88 23.18 -2.52
N TYR A 468 -10.09 23.21 -1.21
CA TYR A 468 -10.70 22.10 -0.46
C TYR A 468 -12.07 21.72 -1.04
N GLN A 469 -12.93 22.71 -1.30
CA GLN A 469 -14.27 22.50 -1.84
C GLN A 469 -14.28 21.95 -3.25
N SER A 470 -13.36 22.36 -4.11
CA SER A 470 -13.27 21.85 -5.48
C SER A 470 -13.00 20.34 -5.51
N VAL A 471 -12.26 19.83 -4.53
CA VAL A 471 -11.97 18.39 -4.38
C VAL A 471 -13.04 17.69 -3.56
N TYR A 472 -13.39 18.18 -2.37
CA TYR A 472 -14.32 17.49 -1.48
C TYR A 472 -15.77 17.53 -1.99
N GLY A 473 -16.20 18.64 -2.60
CA GLY A 473 -17.45 18.75 -3.35
C GLY A 473 -18.74 18.57 -2.53
N ALA A 474 -18.67 18.71 -1.21
CA ALA A 474 -19.76 18.27 -0.33
C ALA A 474 -20.84 19.34 -0.07
N PHE A 475 -20.66 20.61 -0.51
CA PHE A 475 -21.52 21.67 -0.04
C PHE A 475 -22.13 22.51 -1.19
N LYS A 476 -23.45 22.73 -1.14
CA LYS A 476 -24.14 23.73 -1.96
C LYS A 476 -23.72 25.16 -1.53
N LYS A 477 -23.73 26.16 -2.43
CA LYS A 477 -23.30 27.56 -2.15
C LYS A 477 -23.81 28.15 -0.81
N LYS A 478 -25.07 27.91 -0.45
CA LYS A 478 -25.67 28.39 0.81
C LYS A 478 -25.04 27.71 2.03
N ALA A 479 -24.74 26.40 1.94
CA ALA A 479 -24.10 25.63 3.01
C ALA A 479 -22.61 25.99 3.14
N GLU A 480 -21.94 26.36 2.04
CA GLU A 480 -20.56 26.85 2.01
C GLU A 480 -20.39 28.12 2.83
N LYS A 481 -21.22 29.15 2.60
CA LYS A 481 -21.19 30.38 3.38
C LYS A 481 -21.37 30.14 4.90
N ARG A 482 -22.31 29.26 5.26
CA ARG A 482 -22.54 28.87 6.66
C ARG A 482 -21.30 28.17 7.27
N MET A 483 -20.66 27.29 6.51
CA MET A 483 -19.48 26.59 6.99
C MET A 483 -18.27 27.52 7.17
N ILE A 484 -18.05 28.47 6.26
CA ILE A 484 -17.01 29.51 6.43
C ILE A 484 -17.27 30.32 7.70
N ALA A 485 -18.52 30.75 7.93
CA ALA A 485 -18.89 31.49 9.13
C ALA A 485 -18.68 30.65 10.41
N GLU A 486 -19.04 29.38 10.38
CA GLU A 486 -18.84 28.44 11.50
C GLU A 486 -17.32 28.25 11.81
N ILE A 487 -16.49 28.06 10.78
CA ILE A 487 -15.03 27.94 10.93
C ILE A 487 -14.45 29.23 11.53
N GLU A 488 -14.83 30.39 11.03
CA GLU A 488 -14.38 31.69 11.55
C GLU A 488 -14.80 31.91 13.01
N HIS A 489 -16.06 31.63 13.33
CA HIS A 489 -16.57 31.72 14.71
C HIS A 489 -15.77 30.83 15.68
N LEU A 490 -15.61 29.55 15.31
CA LEU A 490 -14.87 28.58 16.12
C LEU A 490 -13.37 28.93 16.24
N THR A 491 -12.79 29.53 15.19
CA THR A 491 -11.41 30.00 15.22
C THR A 491 -11.24 31.17 16.21
N ARG A 492 -12.11 32.20 16.15
CA ARG A 492 -12.09 33.35 17.08
C ARG A 492 -12.26 32.88 18.54
N LYS A 493 -13.22 31.98 18.78
CA LYS A 493 -13.44 31.38 20.10
C LYS A 493 -12.18 30.68 20.63
N ARG A 494 -11.47 29.94 19.77
CA ARG A 494 -10.23 29.27 20.16
C ARG A 494 -9.09 30.21 20.45
N LEU A 495 -8.93 31.27 19.66
CA LEU A 495 -7.91 32.29 19.85
C LEU A 495 -8.16 33.07 21.12
N ALA A 496 -9.39 33.49 21.39
CA ALA A 496 -9.78 34.16 22.62
C ALA A 496 -9.54 33.31 23.89
N ALA A 497 -9.73 31.99 23.78
CA ALA A 497 -9.44 31.07 24.90
C ALA A 497 -7.94 30.79 25.10
N ALA A 498 -7.08 31.12 24.15
CA ALA A 498 -5.62 30.99 24.28
C ALA A 498 -4.96 32.26 24.83
N LEU A 499 -5.67 33.37 24.87
CA LEU A 499 -5.23 34.63 25.43
C LEU A 499 -5.62 34.82 26.95
N LYS A 500 -6.49 33.92 27.43
CA LYS A 500 -6.82 33.76 28.86
C LYS A 500 -5.91 32.70 29.50
#